data_28920254dfd18e2566f5b82e3994aca0
#
_entry.id   28920254dfd18e2566f5b82e3994aca0
#
_cell.length_a   1.000
_cell.length_b   1.000
_cell.length_c   1.000
_cell.angle_alpha   90.00
_cell.angle_beta   90.00
_cell.angle_gamma   90.00
#
_symmetry.space_group_name_H-M   'P 1'
#
loop_
_entity.id
_entity.type
_entity.pdbx_description
1 polymer ?
#
loop_
_entity_poly.entity_id
_entity_poly.type
_entity_poly.pdbx_seq_one_letter_code
_entity_poly.pdbx_strand_id
1 'polypeptide(L)'
;MYILQEKLINKKVYTLIISLIVIYILIIIFLNFYQRKIIYHPFINSYSQTHKEFTFKEVFIKTNDNLKLKGWFHEKDIKNKKTLVFFHGNAGDLTNRVYKLNVLKNLDINFLILAYRGFSGNLGKPSEQGLYEDARSSLRWLNEIGVEDNKIIIYGESLGTSVAVEVSQNKKFSGIILESPFTSMSKIGKKHYPIFPVDLILKDKFNTLSKLKNIESPTIVLHGKQDKIVPFAMGKEIFDKLDAPKFSYFTEQDDHMMEFDEEMFKNLKFFIDQLI
;
A
#
# COMPACT_ATOMS: atom_id res chain seq x y z
N MET A 1 -5.33 31.93 -56.42
CA MET A 1 -4.25 31.07 -55.90
C MET A 1 -4.09 31.16 -54.38
N TYR A 2 -4.01 32.34 -53.80
CA TYR A 2 -3.86 32.57 -52.35
C TYR A 2 -4.99 31.95 -51.48
N ILE A 3 -6.24 32.19 -51.82
CA ILE A 3 -7.44 31.69 -51.11
C ILE A 3 -7.53 30.14 -51.13
N LEU A 4 -7.08 29.50 -52.22
CA LEU A 4 -7.03 28.03 -52.32
C LEU A 4 -5.91 27.42 -51.42
N GLN A 5 -4.76 28.09 -51.33
CA GLN A 5 -3.69 27.66 -50.44
C GLN A 5 -4.09 27.81 -48.96
N GLU A 6 -4.74 28.90 -48.59
CA GLU A 6 -5.23 29.13 -47.22
C GLU A 6 -6.28 28.08 -46.80
N LYS A 7 -7.24 27.74 -47.68
CA LYS A 7 -8.21 26.67 -47.43
C LYS A 7 -7.53 25.28 -47.29
N LEU A 8 -6.49 25.01 -48.05
CA LEU A 8 -5.74 23.74 -47.98
C LEU A 8 -4.94 23.64 -46.68
N ILE A 9 -4.31 24.73 -46.26
CA ILE A 9 -3.57 24.82 -44.99
C ILE A 9 -4.55 24.61 -43.84
N ASN A 10 -5.67 25.31 -43.83
CA ASN A 10 -6.67 25.17 -42.78
C ASN A 10 -7.21 23.72 -42.69
N LYS A 11 -7.49 23.07 -43.84
CA LYS A 11 -7.94 21.68 -43.88
C LYS A 11 -6.89 20.73 -43.27
N LYS A 12 -5.59 20.89 -43.57
CA LYS A 12 -4.51 20.08 -43.02
C LYS A 12 -4.37 20.29 -41.51
N VAL A 13 -4.49 21.55 -41.05
CA VAL A 13 -4.45 21.89 -39.61
C VAL A 13 -5.62 21.24 -38.87
N TYR A 14 -6.84 21.34 -39.38
CA TYR A 14 -8.00 20.67 -38.78
C TYR A 14 -7.85 19.16 -38.73
N THR A 15 -7.36 18.54 -39.82
CA THR A 15 -7.09 17.09 -39.83
C THR A 15 -6.07 16.69 -38.78
N LEU A 16 -5.00 17.47 -38.64
CA LEU A 16 -3.98 17.22 -37.62
C LEU A 16 -4.57 17.31 -36.19
N ILE A 17 -5.34 18.37 -35.89
CA ILE A 17 -5.98 18.56 -34.60
C ILE A 17 -6.93 17.40 -34.29
N ILE A 18 -7.78 17.00 -35.22
CA ILE A 18 -8.70 15.87 -35.06
C ILE A 18 -7.91 14.56 -34.80
N SER A 19 -6.84 14.35 -35.55
CA SER A 19 -5.98 13.15 -35.34
C SER A 19 -5.36 13.12 -33.95
N LEU A 20 -4.87 14.25 -33.43
CA LEU A 20 -4.32 14.36 -32.07
C LEU A 20 -5.39 14.09 -31.01
N ILE A 21 -6.60 14.62 -31.20
CA ILE A 21 -7.72 14.34 -30.27
C ILE A 21 -8.09 12.86 -30.29
N VAL A 22 -8.17 12.23 -31.46
CA VAL A 22 -8.48 10.80 -31.57
C VAL A 22 -7.39 9.96 -30.88
N ILE A 23 -6.11 10.26 -31.11
CA ILE A 23 -5.00 9.58 -30.45
C ILE A 23 -5.09 9.74 -28.93
N TYR A 24 -5.37 10.95 -28.44
CA TYR A 24 -5.51 11.21 -27.00
C TYR A 24 -6.64 10.39 -26.39
N ILE A 25 -7.80 10.31 -27.07
CA ILE A 25 -8.93 9.49 -26.64
C ILE A 25 -8.56 8.00 -26.61
N LEU A 26 -7.85 7.51 -27.65
CA LEU A 26 -7.39 6.12 -27.69
C LEU A 26 -6.42 5.81 -26.55
N ILE A 27 -5.53 6.74 -26.20
CA ILE A 27 -4.65 6.59 -25.03
C ILE A 27 -5.47 6.51 -23.73
N ILE A 28 -6.48 7.37 -23.57
CA ILE A 28 -7.37 7.33 -22.39
C ILE A 28 -8.07 5.97 -22.28
N ILE A 29 -8.61 5.46 -23.38
CA ILE A 29 -9.26 4.15 -23.44
C ILE A 29 -8.25 3.05 -23.07
N PHE A 30 -7.06 3.07 -23.65
CA PHE A 30 -5.99 2.13 -23.33
C PHE A 30 -5.65 2.18 -21.83
N LEU A 31 -5.43 3.38 -21.25
CA LEU A 31 -5.13 3.55 -19.83
C LEU A 31 -6.27 3.02 -18.94
N ASN A 32 -7.53 3.22 -19.32
CA ASN A 32 -8.66 2.69 -18.57
C ASN A 32 -8.64 1.16 -18.43
N PHE A 33 -8.18 0.44 -19.45
CA PHE A 33 -8.02 -1.02 -19.42
C PHE A 33 -6.72 -1.46 -18.75
N TYR A 34 -5.65 -0.69 -18.94
CA TYR A 34 -4.28 -1.12 -18.55
C TYR A 34 -3.84 -0.63 -17.17
N GLN A 35 -4.61 0.29 -16.53
CA GLN A 35 -4.23 0.97 -15.29
C GLN A 35 -3.79 0.02 -14.15
N ARG A 36 -4.43 -1.14 -14.01
CA ARG A 36 -4.05 -2.11 -12.97
C ARG A 36 -2.67 -2.70 -13.18
N LYS A 37 -2.21 -2.82 -14.42
CA LYS A 37 -0.82 -3.22 -14.71
C LYS A 37 0.18 -2.10 -14.45
N ILE A 38 -0.28 -0.84 -14.46
CA ILE A 38 0.54 0.33 -14.12
C ILE A 38 0.61 0.52 -12.60
N ILE A 39 -0.46 0.15 -11.87
CA ILE A 39 -0.51 0.31 -10.41
C ILE A 39 0.17 -0.87 -9.72
N TYR A 40 -0.11 -2.10 -10.14
CA TYR A 40 0.33 -3.31 -9.45
C TYR A 40 1.45 -4.00 -10.24
N HIS A 41 2.57 -4.26 -9.57
CA HIS A 41 3.76 -4.87 -10.15
C HIS A 41 4.15 -6.16 -9.42
N PRO A 42 3.29 -7.20 -9.43
CA PRO A 42 3.60 -8.45 -8.78
C PRO A 42 4.73 -9.18 -9.55
N PHE A 43 5.77 -9.59 -8.84
CA PHE A 43 6.69 -10.59 -9.37
C PHE A 43 6.08 -11.99 -9.16
N ILE A 44 5.94 -12.74 -10.24
CA ILE A 44 5.48 -14.13 -10.20
C ILE A 44 6.71 -15.01 -9.92
N ASN A 45 7.33 -14.83 -8.78
CA ASN A 45 8.36 -15.75 -8.33
C ASN A 45 7.77 -16.68 -7.29
N SER A 46 7.95 -17.99 -7.49
CA SER A 46 7.84 -18.94 -6.39
C SER A 46 8.97 -18.63 -5.43
N TYR A 47 8.67 -18.02 -4.27
CA TYR A 47 9.70 -17.88 -3.27
C TYR A 47 10.10 -19.27 -2.78
N SER A 48 11.36 -19.58 -2.98
CA SER A 48 11.99 -20.69 -2.28
C SER A 48 12.23 -20.22 -0.83
N GLN A 49 11.96 -21.08 0.14
CA GLN A 49 12.19 -20.87 1.58
C GLN A 49 13.69 -20.72 1.93
N THR A 50 14.52 -20.23 1.03
CA THR A 50 15.99 -20.26 1.15
C THR A 50 16.57 -19.14 2.02
N HIS A 51 15.75 -18.33 2.69
CA HIS A 51 16.26 -17.38 3.68
C HIS A 51 16.48 -18.08 5.01
N LYS A 52 17.64 -18.72 5.16
CA LYS A 52 18.08 -19.49 6.35
C LYS A 52 18.09 -18.70 7.66
N GLU A 53 17.96 -17.40 7.62
CA GLU A 53 18.09 -16.52 8.79
C GLU A 53 16.76 -16.21 9.48
N PHE A 54 15.64 -16.59 8.89
CA PHE A 54 14.33 -16.23 9.39
C PHE A 54 13.38 -17.43 9.46
N THR A 55 12.99 -17.80 10.69
CA THR A 55 12.04 -18.89 10.93
C THR A 55 10.60 -18.35 10.90
N PHE A 56 9.90 -18.59 9.82
CA PHE A 56 8.46 -18.39 9.73
C PHE A 56 7.78 -19.64 9.18
N LYS A 57 6.51 -19.80 9.51
CA LYS A 57 5.64 -20.82 8.91
C LYS A 57 4.96 -20.22 7.70
N GLU A 58 4.94 -20.91 6.58
CA GLU A 58 4.03 -20.61 5.49
C GLU A 58 2.61 -20.94 5.96
N VAL A 59 1.72 -19.97 5.83
CA VAL A 59 0.30 -20.12 6.17
C VAL A 59 -0.56 -19.85 4.95
N PHE A 60 -1.75 -20.45 4.93
CA PHE A 60 -2.71 -20.28 3.86
C PHE A 60 -4.00 -19.71 4.42
N ILE A 61 -4.38 -18.54 3.93
CA ILE A 61 -5.55 -17.80 4.39
C ILE A 61 -6.61 -17.84 3.32
N LYS A 62 -7.81 -18.31 3.69
CA LYS A 62 -8.96 -18.38 2.77
C LYS A 62 -9.70 -17.05 2.78
N THR A 63 -9.94 -16.50 1.59
CA THR A 63 -10.76 -15.30 1.41
C THR A 63 -12.24 -15.63 1.24
N ASN A 64 -13.15 -14.67 1.46
CA ASN A 64 -14.58 -14.87 1.26
C ASN A 64 -14.95 -15.18 -0.20
N ASP A 65 -14.14 -14.70 -1.14
CA ASP A 65 -14.29 -15.00 -2.58
C ASP A 65 -13.49 -16.24 -3.02
N ASN A 66 -13.19 -17.14 -2.07
CA ASN A 66 -12.61 -18.46 -2.28
C ASN A 66 -11.18 -18.52 -2.83
N LEU A 67 -10.40 -17.47 -2.70
CA LEU A 67 -8.96 -17.57 -2.93
C LEU A 67 -8.27 -18.19 -1.70
N LYS A 68 -7.11 -18.82 -1.94
CA LYS A 68 -6.21 -19.33 -0.91
C LYS A 68 -4.91 -18.57 -1.04
N LEU A 69 -4.67 -17.64 -0.12
CA LEU A 69 -3.54 -16.74 -0.15
C LEU A 69 -2.43 -17.22 0.77
N LYS A 70 -1.21 -17.20 0.29
CA LYS A 70 -0.01 -17.49 1.07
C LYS A 70 0.39 -16.30 1.91
N GLY A 71 0.83 -16.56 3.12
CA GLY A 71 1.50 -15.62 3.99
C GLY A 71 2.61 -16.29 4.77
N TRP A 72 3.40 -15.48 5.46
CA TRP A 72 4.41 -15.93 6.39
C TRP A 72 4.04 -15.50 7.80
N PHE A 73 3.98 -16.45 8.71
CA PHE A 73 3.65 -16.22 10.10
C PHE A 73 4.82 -16.60 11.00
N HIS A 74 5.26 -15.65 11.83
CA HIS A 74 6.23 -15.86 12.88
C HIS A 74 5.54 -15.80 14.22
N GLU A 75 5.47 -16.94 14.89
CA GLU A 75 4.86 -17.10 16.19
C GLU A 75 5.92 -17.07 17.29
N LYS A 76 5.79 -16.16 18.25
CA LYS A 76 6.52 -16.17 19.51
C LYS A 76 5.65 -16.64 20.66
N ASP A 77 4.50 -15.97 20.85
CA ASP A 77 3.51 -16.28 21.88
C ASP A 77 2.19 -15.57 21.52
N ILE A 78 1.26 -16.31 20.92
CA ILE A 78 -0.03 -15.77 20.50
C ILE A 78 -0.84 -15.21 21.66
N LYS A 79 -0.76 -15.84 22.84
CA LYS A 79 -1.59 -15.48 24.00
C LYS A 79 -1.14 -14.19 24.66
N ASN A 80 0.17 -13.98 24.79
CA ASN A 80 0.72 -12.93 25.63
C ASN A 80 1.35 -11.77 24.84
N LYS A 81 1.69 -11.98 23.55
CA LYS A 81 2.37 -10.97 22.74
C LYS A 81 1.42 -10.34 21.72
N LYS A 82 1.68 -9.06 21.38
CA LYS A 82 1.01 -8.40 20.25
C LYS A 82 1.40 -9.09 18.95
N THR A 83 0.55 -8.95 17.93
CA THR A 83 0.76 -9.50 16.59
C THR A 83 0.75 -8.39 15.56
N LEU A 84 1.86 -8.17 14.87
CA LEU A 84 1.94 -7.23 13.77
C LEU A 84 1.49 -7.90 12.47
N VAL A 85 0.54 -7.26 11.78
CA VAL A 85 0.09 -7.66 10.43
C VAL A 85 0.64 -6.69 9.41
N PHE A 86 1.44 -7.18 8.48
CA PHE A 86 2.12 -6.36 7.49
C PHE A 86 1.42 -6.42 6.13
N PHE A 87 0.95 -5.28 5.65
CA PHE A 87 0.37 -5.06 4.33
C PHE A 87 1.39 -4.37 3.43
N HIS A 88 1.93 -5.11 2.46
CA HIS A 88 3.05 -4.66 1.62
C HIS A 88 2.65 -3.65 0.54
N GLY A 89 3.63 -3.01 -0.06
CA GLY A 89 3.48 -2.06 -1.17
C GLY A 89 3.04 -2.71 -2.48
N ASN A 90 2.99 -1.90 -3.54
CA ASN A 90 2.43 -2.28 -4.85
C ASN A 90 3.36 -3.12 -5.73
N ALA A 91 4.59 -3.37 -5.33
CA ALA A 91 5.60 -4.06 -6.14
C ALA A 91 6.32 -5.16 -5.39
N GLY A 92 6.87 -6.11 -6.16
CA GLY A 92 7.70 -7.18 -5.65
C GLY A 92 6.91 -8.36 -5.09
N ASP A 93 7.60 -9.14 -4.28
CA ASP A 93 7.07 -10.30 -3.55
C ASP A 93 7.45 -10.24 -2.05
N LEU A 94 7.10 -11.25 -1.28
CA LEU A 94 7.43 -11.30 0.15
C LEU A 94 8.94 -11.31 0.41
N THR A 95 9.74 -11.85 -0.52
CA THR A 95 11.20 -11.92 -0.36
C THR A 95 11.85 -10.53 -0.36
N ASN A 96 11.24 -9.57 -1.06
CA ASN A 96 11.69 -8.18 -1.06
C ASN A 96 11.53 -7.48 0.31
N ARG A 97 10.79 -8.08 1.25
CA ARG A 97 10.55 -7.53 2.60
C ARG A 97 11.39 -8.18 3.68
N VAL A 98 12.23 -9.18 3.32
CA VAL A 98 13.04 -9.91 4.30
C VAL A 98 13.96 -8.99 5.10
N TYR A 99 14.52 -7.95 4.47
CA TYR A 99 15.37 -6.98 5.19
C TYR A 99 14.60 -6.26 6.32
N LYS A 100 13.37 -5.84 6.09
CA LYS A 100 12.49 -5.25 7.12
C LYS A 100 12.13 -6.27 8.18
N LEU A 101 11.76 -7.48 7.76
CA LEU A 101 11.39 -8.55 8.66
C LEU A 101 12.56 -8.95 9.58
N ASN A 102 13.81 -8.86 9.09
CA ASN A 102 15.01 -9.09 9.88
C ASN A 102 15.20 -8.05 11.00
N VAL A 103 14.76 -6.82 10.80
CA VAL A 103 14.74 -5.81 11.85
C VAL A 103 13.55 -6.04 12.79
N LEU A 104 12.36 -6.25 12.24
CA LEU A 104 11.12 -6.45 13.00
C LEU A 104 11.14 -7.71 13.89
N LYS A 105 11.87 -8.77 13.50
CA LYS A 105 12.01 -9.99 14.33
C LYS A 105 12.63 -9.74 15.71
N ASN A 106 13.39 -8.63 15.85
CA ASN A 106 13.98 -8.24 17.13
C ASN A 106 12.96 -7.58 18.07
N LEU A 107 11.78 -7.21 17.57
CA LEU A 107 10.65 -6.83 18.40
C LEU A 107 10.09 -8.09 19.07
N ASP A 108 9.64 -7.93 20.31
CA ASP A 108 9.10 -9.07 21.09
C ASP A 108 7.60 -9.28 20.80
N ILE A 109 7.28 -9.52 19.53
CA ILE A 109 5.91 -9.66 18.99
C ILE A 109 5.82 -10.84 18.03
N ASN A 110 4.59 -11.33 17.80
CA ASN A 110 4.30 -12.18 16.63
C ASN A 110 4.18 -11.30 15.40
N PHE A 111 4.34 -11.87 14.21
CA PHE A 111 3.94 -11.12 13.02
C PHE A 111 3.44 -12.01 11.88
N LEU A 112 2.56 -11.44 11.08
CA LEU A 112 2.03 -11.99 9.85
C LEU A 112 2.32 -11.03 8.71
N ILE A 113 2.93 -11.52 7.63
CA ILE A 113 2.95 -10.83 6.35
C ILE A 113 2.14 -11.62 5.35
N LEU A 114 1.10 -11.00 4.78
CA LEU A 114 0.27 -11.62 3.74
C LEU A 114 0.72 -11.15 2.36
N ALA A 115 0.89 -12.09 1.42
CA ALA A 115 0.95 -11.73 0.01
C ALA A 115 -0.47 -11.54 -0.52
N TYR A 116 -0.73 -10.39 -1.16
CA TYR A 116 -2.03 -10.15 -1.79
C TYR A 116 -2.30 -11.09 -2.96
N ARG A 117 -3.58 -11.16 -3.37
CA ARG A 117 -3.97 -11.81 -4.63
C ARG A 117 -3.14 -11.30 -5.80
N GLY A 118 -2.68 -12.21 -6.65
CA GLY A 118 -1.80 -11.91 -7.79
C GLY A 118 -0.34 -11.69 -7.44
N PHE A 119 0.04 -11.56 -6.16
CA PHE A 119 1.43 -11.40 -5.70
C PHE A 119 1.99 -12.73 -5.17
N SER A 120 3.31 -12.89 -5.25
CA SER A 120 4.03 -14.03 -4.67
C SER A 120 3.47 -15.39 -5.08
N GLY A 121 2.97 -15.51 -6.31
CA GLY A 121 2.37 -16.74 -6.84
C GLY A 121 0.92 -17.00 -6.39
N ASN A 122 0.30 -16.11 -5.61
CA ASN A 122 -1.11 -16.22 -5.28
C ASN A 122 -2.00 -16.01 -6.51
N LEU A 123 -3.07 -16.78 -6.59
CA LEU A 123 -4.09 -16.63 -7.63
C LEU A 123 -4.87 -15.32 -7.46
N GLY A 124 -5.59 -14.95 -8.51
CA GLY A 124 -6.43 -13.76 -8.54
C GLY A 124 -5.76 -12.57 -9.22
N LYS A 125 -6.51 -11.48 -9.34
CA LYS A 125 -6.05 -10.22 -9.94
C LYS A 125 -6.17 -9.10 -8.91
N PRO A 126 -5.10 -8.34 -8.66
CA PRO A 126 -5.14 -7.27 -7.68
C PRO A 126 -6.10 -6.16 -8.10
N SER A 127 -6.81 -5.62 -7.12
CA SER A 127 -7.70 -4.47 -7.22
C SER A 127 -7.87 -3.87 -5.83
N GLU A 128 -8.30 -2.61 -5.73
CA GLU A 128 -8.55 -1.97 -4.44
C GLU A 128 -9.43 -2.83 -3.53
N GLN A 129 -10.62 -3.25 -4.00
CA GLN A 129 -11.53 -4.07 -3.21
C GLN A 129 -10.97 -5.47 -2.91
N GLY A 130 -10.22 -6.03 -3.87
CA GLY A 130 -9.56 -7.32 -3.67
C GLY A 130 -8.53 -7.28 -2.56
N LEU A 131 -7.67 -6.24 -2.53
CA LEU A 131 -6.67 -6.08 -1.48
C LEU A 131 -7.32 -5.84 -0.10
N TYR A 132 -8.43 -5.10 -0.06
CA TYR A 132 -9.20 -4.90 1.17
C TYR A 132 -9.78 -6.21 1.70
N GLU A 133 -10.30 -7.07 0.81
CA GLU A 133 -10.79 -8.40 1.20
C GLU A 133 -9.66 -9.32 1.67
N ASP A 134 -8.50 -9.28 1.00
CA ASP A 134 -7.32 -10.04 1.42
C ASP A 134 -6.89 -9.66 2.84
N ALA A 135 -6.84 -8.36 3.13
CA ALA A 135 -6.50 -7.85 4.44
C ALA A 135 -7.54 -8.24 5.51
N ARG A 136 -8.84 -8.09 5.21
CA ARG A 136 -9.91 -8.54 6.13
C ARG A 136 -9.82 -10.03 6.41
N SER A 137 -9.45 -10.82 5.40
CA SER A 137 -9.27 -12.27 5.56
C SER A 137 -8.11 -12.61 6.48
N SER A 138 -7.00 -11.84 6.41
CA SER A 138 -5.89 -12.04 7.33
C SER A 138 -6.24 -11.72 8.78
N LEU A 139 -7.05 -10.70 9.00
CA LEU A 139 -7.53 -10.34 10.34
C LEU A 139 -8.49 -11.42 10.88
N ARG A 140 -9.43 -11.92 10.06
CA ARG A 140 -10.29 -13.05 10.47
C ARG A 140 -9.47 -14.28 10.84
N TRP A 141 -8.50 -14.64 10.02
CA TRP A 141 -7.61 -15.77 10.32
C TRP A 141 -6.88 -15.60 11.64
N LEU A 142 -6.37 -14.40 11.96
CA LEU A 142 -5.75 -14.13 13.26
C LEU A 142 -6.74 -14.28 14.42
N ASN A 143 -7.98 -13.79 14.25
CA ASN A 143 -9.01 -13.99 15.28
C ASN A 143 -9.35 -15.48 15.48
N GLU A 144 -9.40 -16.26 14.39
CA GLU A 144 -9.65 -17.72 14.44
C GLU A 144 -8.56 -18.48 15.21
N ILE A 145 -7.30 -18.02 15.15
CA ILE A 145 -6.19 -18.60 15.94
C ILE A 145 -6.05 -18.00 17.34
N GLY A 146 -6.96 -17.12 17.74
CA GLY A 146 -7.04 -16.58 19.10
C GLY A 146 -6.36 -15.22 19.34
N VAL A 147 -5.98 -14.48 18.29
CA VAL A 147 -5.45 -13.12 18.42
C VAL A 147 -6.62 -12.12 18.40
N GLU A 148 -6.83 -11.42 19.49
CA GLU A 148 -7.87 -10.38 19.61
C GLU A 148 -7.45 -9.08 18.88
N ASP A 149 -8.43 -8.31 18.36
CA ASP A 149 -8.18 -7.06 17.63
C ASP A 149 -7.33 -6.07 18.43
N ASN A 150 -7.53 -5.95 19.75
CA ASN A 150 -6.76 -5.07 20.63
C ASN A 150 -5.29 -5.51 20.84
N LYS A 151 -4.91 -6.69 20.39
CA LYS A 151 -3.52 -7.18 20.35
C LYS A 151 -2.89 -7.09 18.96
N ILE A 152 -3.64 -6.65 17.95
CA ILE A 152 -3.15 -6.51 16.59
C ILE A 152 -2.54 -5.13 16.38
N ILE A 153 -1.36 -5.09 15.77
CA ILE A 153 -0.72 -3.89 15.21
C ILE A 153 -0.83 -3.99 13.69
N ILE A 154 -1.46 -3.01 13.06
CA ILE A 154 -1.59 -2.96 11.61
C ILE A 154 -0.42 -2.19 11.02
N TYR A 155 0.35 -2.80 10.12
CA TYR A 155 1.43 -2.14 9.40
C TYR A 155 1.07 -2.03 7.91
N GLY A 156 1.12 -0.85 7.35
CA GLY A 156 0.98 -0.61 5.92
C GLY A 156 2.22 0.06 5.33
N GLU A 157 2.73 -0.50 4.22
CA GLU A 157 3.83 0.07 3.43
C GLU A 157 3.28 0.64 2.14
N SER A 158 3.49 1.93 1.83
CA SER A 158 3.11 2.55 0.56
C SER A 158 1.62 2.26 0.21
N LEU A 159 1.33 1.49 -0.84
CA LEU A 159 -0.02 1.02 -1.18
C LEU A 159 -0.72 0.37 0.02
N GLY A 160 0.00 -0.43 0.79
CA GLY A 160 -0.50 -1.09 1.99
C GLY A 160 -0.99 -0.13 3.08
N THR A 161 -0.57 1.14 3.07
CA THR A 161 -1.08 2.15 4.04
C THR A 161 -2.56 2.43 3.83
N SER A 162 -3.03 2.48 2.57
CA SER A 162 -4.45 2.63 2.28
C SER A 162 -5.25 1.39 2.66
N VAL A 163 -4.65 0.21 2.53
CA VAL A 163 -5.24 -1.05 2.99
C VAL A 163 -5.34 -1.06 4.52
N ALA A 164 -4.26 -0.68 5.21
CA ALA A 164 -4.21 -0.56 6.66
C ALA A 164 -5.31 0.39 7.20
N VAL A 165 -5.42 1.58 6.62
CA VAL A 165 -6.46 2.55 6.99
C VAL A 165 -7.86 2.02 6.71
N GLU A 166 -8.08 1.35 5.56
CA GLU A 166 -9.38 0.77 5.22
C GLU A 166 -9.87 -0.23 6.27
N VAL A 167 -9.02 -1.17 6.66
CA VAL A 167 -9.43 -2.24 7.59
C VAL A 167 -9.51 -1.78 9.05
N SER A 168 -8.93 -0.62 9.33
CA SER A 168 -8.89 -0.04 10.69
C SER A 168 -10.06 0.90 11.00
N GLN A 169 -10.89 1.25 10.00
CA GLN A 169 -12.03 2.13 10.22
C GLN A 169 -13.02 1.54 11.24
N ASN A 170 -13.41 2.34 12.23
CA ASN A 170 -14.36 1.98 13.28
C ASN A 170 -13.96 0.71 14.06
N LYS A 171 -12.65 0.45 14.15
CA LYS A 171 -12.06 -0.64 14.90
C LYS A 171 -10.96 -0.14 15.81
N LYS A 172 -10.80 -0.81 16.93
CA LYS A 172 -9.78 -0.47 17.93
C LYS A 172 -8.70 -1.55 17.95
N PHE A 173 -7.69 -1.36 17.12
CA PHE A 173 -6.47 -2.17 17.15
C PHE A 173 -5.49 -1.63 18.19
N SER A 174 -4.47 -2.44 18.55
CA SER A 174 -3.41 -1.97 19.45
C SER A 174 -2.72 -0.72 18.90
N GLY A 175 -2.38 -0.71 17.60
CA GLY A 175 -1.78 0.44 16.94
C GLY A 175 -1.74 0.30 15.42
N ILE A 176 -1.41 1.39 14.74
CA ILE A 176 -1.27 1.43 13.28
C ILE A 176 0.08 2.06 12.93
N ILE A 177 0.80 1.45 12.00
CA ILE A 177 2.07 1.95 11.44
C ILE A 177 1.85 2.22 9.96
N LEU A 178 2.05 3.45 9.53
CA LEU A 178 1.90 3.89 8.14
C LEU A 178 3.26 4.36 7.59
N GLU A 179 3.89 3.55 6.75
CA GLU A 179 5.15 3.87 6.09
C GLU A 179 4.91 4.41 4.69
N SER A 180 5.42 5.62 4.42
CA SER A 180 5.27 6.35 3.16
C SER A 180 3.81 6.43 2.68
N PRO A 181 2.85 6.87 3.54
CA PRO A 181 1.45 6.89 3.20
C PRO A 181 1.10 7.99 2.21
N PHE A 182 0.06 7.75 1.41
CA PHE A 182 -0.49 8.71 0.44
C PHE A 182 -1.97 9.00 0.69
N THR A 183 -2.38 10.20 0.31
CA THR A 183 -3.76 10.68 0.53
C THR A 183 -4.79 10.02 -0.39
N SER A 184 -4.42 9.77 -1.66
CA SER A 184 -5.19 8.96 -2.62
C SER A 184 -4.34 8.60 -3.83
N MET A 185 -4.64 7.48 -4.48
CA MET A 185 -4.01 7.09 -5.75
C MET A 185 -4.32 8.11 -6.86
N SER A 186 -5.47 8.76 -6.81
CA SER A 186 -5.82 9.84 -7.75
C SER A 186 -4.85 11.03 -7.65
N LYS A 187 -4.48 11.45 -6.43
CA LYS A 187 -3.51 12.56 -6.25
C LYS A 187 -2.11 12.15 -6.72
N ILE A 188 -1.68 10.91 -6.48
CA ILE A 188 -0.42 10.39 -7.02
C ILE A 188 -0.46 10.38 -8.54
N GLY A 189 -1.51 9.82 -9.13
CA GLY A 189 -1.68 9.75 -10.57
C GLY A 189 -1.67 11.13 -11.24
N LYS A 190 -2.34 12.13 -10.66
CA LYS A 190 -2.30 13.52 -11.16
C LYS A 190 -0.90 14.14 -11.12
N LYS A 191 -0.12 13.83 -10.10
CA LYS A 191 1.26 14.32 -10.01
C LYS A 191 2.15 13.75 -11.11
N HIS A 192 2.05 12.44 -11.36
CA HIS A 192 2.90 11.75 -12.35
C HIS A 192 2.38 11.85 -13.79
N TYR A 193 1.07 12.04 -13.95
CA TYR A 193 0.38 12.04 -15.25
C TYR A 193 -0.57 13.24 -15.39
N PRO A 194 -0.08 14.50 -15.29
CA PRO A 194 -0.92 15.69 -15.16
C PRO A 194 -1.80 15.99 -16.39
N ILE A 195 -1.42 15.48 -17.58
CA ILE A 195 -2.16 15.70 -18.83
C ILE A 195 -3.39 14.80 -18.99
N PHE A 196 -3.56 13.78 -18.11
CA PHE A 196 -4.68 12.85 -18.19
C PHE A 196 -5.74 13.16 -17.13
N PRO A 197 -7.03 12.92 -17.44
CA PRO A 197 -8.14 13.09 -16.49
C PRO A 197 -8.19 11.91 -15.51
N VAL A 198 -7.17 11.81 -14.62
CA VAL A 198 -6.95 10.67 -13.74
C VAL A 198 -8.18 10.30 -12.91
N ASP A 199 -8.91 11.27 -12.36
CA ASP A 199 -10.10 11.01 -11.54
C ASP A 199 -11.21 10.28 -12.29
N LEU A 200 -11.30 10.50 -13.62
CA LEU A 200 -12.31 9.86 -14.48
C LEU A 200 -11.89 8.46 -14.91
N ILE A 201 -10.58 8.26 -15.12
CA ILE A 201 -10.03 7.02 -15.66
C ILE A 201 -9.83 5.99 -14.54
N LEU A 202 -9.38 6.45 -13.36
CA LEU A 202 -8.88 5.59 -12.30
C LEU A 202 -10.02 4.85 -11.59
N LYS A 203 -9.92 3.51 -11.59
CA LYS A 203 -10.87 2.59 -10.93
C LYS A 203 -10.50 2.37 -9.46
N ASP A 204 -9.22 2.11 -9.21
CA ASP A 204 -8.68 1.80 -7.88
C ASP A 204 -8.13 3.10 -7.27
N LYS A 205 -8.97 3.82 -6.51
CA LYS A 205 -8.69 5.20 -6.05
C LYS A 205 -7.94 5.28 -4.74
N PHE A 206 -8.05 4.26 -3.90
CA PHE A 206 -7.39 4.19 -2.58
C PHE A 206 -7.49 5.53 -1.82
N ASN A 207 -8.71 5.99 -1.57
CA ASN A 207 -8.93 7.29 -0.93
C ASN A 207 -8.69 7.21 0.58
N THR A 208 -7.42 7.26 0.98
CA THR A 208 -6.98 7.14 2.37
C THR A 208 -7.47 8.30 3.22
N LEU A 209 -7.33 9.52 2.71
CA LEU A 209 -7.61 10.75 3.47
C LEU A 209 -9.06 10.81 3.98
N SER A 210 -10.03 10.38 3.17
CA SER A 210 -11.45 10.42 3.55
C SER A 210 -11.83 9.47 4.69
N LYS A 211 -10.97 8.49 4.98
CA LYS A 211 -11.20 7.43 5.96
C LYS A 211 -10.58 7.74 7.32
N LEU A 212 -9.67 8.72 7.41
CA LEU A 212 -8.90 9.01 8.63
C LEU A 212 -9.77 9.38 9.82
N LYS A 213 -10.89 10.05 9.58
CA LYS A 213 -11.86 10.43 10.64
C LYS A 213 -12.45 9.25 11.41
N ASN A 214 -12.36 8.06 10.85
CA ASN A 214 -12.87 6.82 11.45
C ASN A 214 -11.74 5.98 12.10
N ILE A 215 -10.54 6.53 12.22
CA ILE A 215 -9.39 5.86 12.86
C ILE A 215 -9.35 6.25 14.32
N GLU A 216 -9.42 5.25 15.20
CA GLU A 216 -9.41 5.42 16.66
C GLU A 216 -8.08 4.93 17.29
N SER A 217 -7.39 4.02 16.62
CA SER A 217 -6.17 3.40 17.15
C SER A 217 -4.98 4.36 17.10
N PRO A 218 -4.08 4.33 18.10
CA PRO A 218 -2.82 5.07 18.06
C PRO A 218 -2.06 4.79 16.75
N THR A 219 -1.59 5.85 16.09
CA THR A 219 -1.00 5.72 14.75
C THR A 219 0.35 6.42 14.68
N ILE A 220 1.37 5.73 14.17
CA ILE A 220 2.63 6.34 13.78
C ILE A 220 2.74 6.47 12.25
N VAL A 221 3.17 7.64 11.79
CA VAL A 221 3.46 7.91 10.38
C VAL A 221 4.96 8.00 10.17
N LEU A 222 5.50 7.14 9.31
CA LEU A 222 6.91 7.10 8.93
C LEU A 222 7.02 7.62 7.50
N HIS A 223 7.92 8.58 7.21
CA HIS A 223 8.08 9.11 5.85
C HIS A 223 9.42 9.78 5.63
N GLY A 224 10.09 9.44 4.53
CA GLY A 224 11.30 10.12 4.08
C GLY A 224 10.98 11.41 3.33
N LYS A 225 11.69 12.51 3.64
CA LYS A 225 11.46 13.81 2.98
C LYS A 225 11.93 13.85 1.53
N GLN A 226 12.79 12.90 1.12
CA GLN A 226 13.28 12.79 -0.26
C GLN A 226 12.41 11.89 -1.14
N ASP A 227 11.25 11.44 -0.65
CA ASP A 227 10.34 10.55 -1.39
C ASP A 227 9.80 11.24 -2.66
N LYS A 228 10.25 10.72 -3.82
CA LYS A 228 9.86 11.19 -5.16
C LYS A 228 8.64 10.44 -5.72
N ILE A 229 8.29 9.29 -5.14
CA ILE A 229 7.16 8.47 -5.57
C ILE A 229 5.89 8.95 -4.89
N VAL A 230 5.90 8.98 -3.55
CA VAL A 230 4.84 9.55 -2.73
C VAL A 230 5.36 10.82 -2.05
N PRO A 231 4.94 12.01 -2.48
CA PRO A 231 5.45 13.25 -1.87
C PRO A 231 5.29 13.26 -0.35
N PHE A 232 6.32 13.62 0.38
CA PHE A 232 6.30 13.81 1.84
C PHE A 232 5.10 14.62 2.32
N ALA A 233 4.69 15.64 1.55
CA ALA A 233 3.51 16.46 1.86
C ALA A 233 2.23 15.63 2.02
N MET A 234 2.10 14.46 1.35
CA MET A 234 0.94 13.59 1.51
C MET A 234 0.96 12.86 2.85
N GLY A 235 2.12 12.35 3.28
CA GLY A 235 2.28 11.73 4.60
C GLY A 235 2.08 12.74 5.72
N LYS A 236 2.59 13.96 5.54
CA LYS A 236 2.37 15.08 6.48
C LYS A 236 0.89 15.45 6.56
N GLU A 237 0.17 15.52 5.42
CA GLU A 237 -1.28 15.79 5.39
C GLU A 237 -2.06 14.68 6.13
N ILE A 238 -1.69 13.41 5.97
CA ILE A 238 -2.28 12.30 6.70
C ILE A 238 -2.03 12.46 8.21
N PHE A 239 -0.78 12.69 8.60
CA PHE A 239 -0.43 12.90 10.01
C PHE A 239 -1.24 14.06 10.63
N ASP A 240 -1.33 15.20 9.94
CA ASP A 240 -2.05 16.37 10.45
C ASP A 240 -3.55 16.10 10.62
N LYS A 241 -4.15 15.30 9.73
CA LYS A 241 -5.59 14.98 9.70
C LYS A 241 -6.01 13.80 10.56
N LEU A 242 -5.08 13.08 11.16
CA LEU A 242 -5.41 12.06 12.15
C LEU A 242 -5.88 12.72 13.45
N ASP A 243 -7.05 12.29 13.95
CA ASP A 243 -7.60 12.73 15.25
C ASP A 243 -7.18 11.76 16.39
N ALA A 244 -6.89 10.50 16.07
CA ALA A 244 -6.38 9.51 17.02
C ALA A 244 -5.00 9.92 17.60
N PRO A 245 -4.59 9.35 18.75
CA PRO A 245 -3.22 9.53 19.26
C PRO A 245 -2.20 9.24 18.16
N LYS A 246 -1.31 10.19 17.88
CA LYS A 246 -0.45 10.12 16.73
C LYS A 246 1.01 10.43 17.05
N PHE A 247 1.89 9.70 16.35
CA PHE A 247 3.33 9.79 16.41
C PHE A 247 3.88 9.97 14.99
N SER A 248 5.07 10.50 14.85
CA SER A 248 5.72 10.59 13.54
C SER A 248 7.22 10.30 13.64
N TYR A 249 7.74 9.68 12.61
CA TYR A 249 9.16 9.56 12.34
C TYR A 249 9.41 10.01 10.90
N PHE A 250 9.90 11.23 10.76
CA PHE A 250 10.17 11.87 9.47
C PHE A 250 11.67 12.07 9.31
N THR A 251 12.25 11.44 8.29
CA THR A 251 13.68 11.49 8.04
C THR A 251 14.02 12.49 6.93
N GLU A 252 15.17 13.18 7.08
CA GLU A 252 15.60 14.19 6.10
C GLU A 252 16.14 13.57 4.80
N GLN A 253 16.68 12.34 4.87
CA GLN A 253 17.49 11.75 3.82
C GLN A 253 16.83 10.58 3.13
N ASP A 254 15.89 9.90 3.77
CA ASP A 254 15.24 8.74 3.18
C ASP A 254 14.36 9.12 2.00
N ASP A 255 14.36 8.24 1.03
CA ASP A 255 13.44 8.24 -0.10
C ASP A 255 12.18 7.41 0.20
N HIS A 256 11.52 6.87 -0.84
CA HIS A 256 10.32 6.06 -0.70
C HIS A 256 10.53 4.75 0.07
N MET A 257 11.72 4.17 -0.04
CA MET A 257 12.11 2.93 0.63
C MET A 257 12.95 3.28 1.85
N MET A 258 12.29 3.67 2.93
CA MET A 258 12.96 4.08 4.17
C MET A 258 13.98 3.05 4.66
N GLU A 259 15.11 3.49 5.19
CA GLU A 259 16.11 2.62 5.76
C GLU A 259 15.61 2.02 7.08
N PHE A 260 15.73 0.69 7.20
CA PHE A 260 15.40 -0.07 8.42
C PHE A 260 16.65 -0.28 9.25
N ASP A 261 17.18 0.82 9.75
CA ASP A 261 18.37 0.89 10.59
C ASP A 261 18.05 0.80 12.10
N GLU A 262 19.05 1.06 12.93
CA GLU A 262 18.89 1.05 14.39
C GLU A 262 17.99 2.20 14.87
N GLU A 263 17.98 3.34 14.20
CA GLU A 263 17.14 4.48 14.57
C GLU A 263 15.66 4.21 14.25
N MET A 264 15.36 3.65 13.06
CA MET A 264 14.04 3.17 12.72
C MET A 264 13.55 2.13 13.73
N PHE A 265 14.40 1.15 14.09
CA PHE A 265 14.06 0.15 15.10
C PHE A 265 13.71 0.77 16.45
N LYS A 266 14.50 1.74 16.94
CA LYS A 266 14.23 2.46 18.19
C LYS A 266 12.89 3.19 18.16
N ASN A 267 12.57 3.86 17.07
CA ASN A 267 11.30 4.58 16.92
C ASN A 267 10.10 3.63 16.87
N LEU A 268 10.21 2.52 16.14
CA LEU A 268 9.17 1.49 16.09
C LEU A 268 8.98 0.84 17.47
N LYS A 269 10.07 0.48 18.13
CA LYS A 269 10.02 -0.10 19.48
C LYS A 269 9.41 0.87 20.47
N PHE A 270 9.82 2.14 20.47
CA PHE A 270 9.23 3.16 21.34
C PHE A 270 7.73 3.27 21.13
N PHE A 271 7.27 3.35 19.87
CA PHE A 271 5.84 3.39 19.56
C PHE A 271 5.11 2.16 20.11
N ILE A 272 5.63 0.95 19.85
CA ILE A 272 5.00 -0.31 20.28
C ILE A 272 4.95 -0.42 21.81
N ASP A 273 5.97 0.06 22.51
CA ASP A 273 6.02 0.07 23.97
C ASP A 273 4.99 1.04 24.59
N GLN A 274 4.52 2.07 23.85
CA GLN A 274 3.44 2.97 24.29
C GLN A 274 2.03 2.38 24.08
N LEU A 275 1.89 1.27 23.35
CA LEU A 275 0.60 0.65 23.08
C LEU A 275 0.14 -0.15 24.30
N ILE A 276 -1.05 0.13 24.79
CA ILE A 276 -1.68 -0.54 25.94
C ILE A 276 -2.31 -1.86 25.53
#